data_b4953f10ca45ccf1725a5860314f9e81
#
_entry.id   b4953f10ca45ccf1725a5860314f9e81
#
_cell.length_a   1.000
_cell.length_b   1.000
_cell.length_c   1.000
_cell.angle_alpha   90.00
_cell.angle_beta   90.00
_cell.angle_gamma   90.00
#
_symmetry.space_group_name_H-M   'P 1'
#
loop_
_entity.id
_entity.type
_entity.pdbx_description
1 polymer ?
#
loop_
_entity_poly.entity_id
_entity_poly.type
_entity_poly.pdbx_seq_one_letter_code
_entity_poly.pdbx_strand_id
1 'polypeptide(L)'
;MKYLTLLVFLGISLLCEAQQDSIVPFEKAYKRTYNIRKVSGVKPTIDGKLDEDFWTKQGEWSDRFVQIIPYERAITQSPTRVKLFYDDKYIYIGVYCKDAVPDKMNRFIGNRDDNSLGDLISVAFDTYHDYRAAPEFNINLGGNKTDLIVTDKLDVNKSWNAVWEGRTHIDRADSSWTAELRIPFSQLRYNQRSEDGVWGLHVRRIIRRNNEVQNWSMIPLKNNGHVFSFGNMSGMDSVPKPRVIFARVR
;
A
#
# COMPACT_ATOMS: atom_id res chain seq x y z
N MET A 1 20.27 38.50 35.60
CA MET A 1 20.81 37.90 34.36
C MET A 1 21.04 36.38 34.40
N LYS A 2 21.35 35.75 35.53
CA LYS A 2 21.60 34.29 35.65
C LYS A 2 20.36 33.40 35.42
N TYR A 3 19.15 33.89 35.66
CA TYR A 3 17.88 33.11 35.52
C TYR A 3 17.34 33.09 34.08
N LEU A 4 17.69 34.08 33.24
CA LEU A 4 17.25 34.13 31.84
C LEU A 4 17.96 33.08 30.99
N THR A 5 19.24 32.79 31.29
CA THR A 5 20.04 31.78 30.59
C THR A 5 19.55 30.35 30.89
N LEU A 6 19.06 30.10 32.11
CA LEU A 6 18.55 28.77 32.48
C LEU A 6 17.23 28.43 31.79
N LEU A 7 16.33 29.40 31.59
CA LEU A 7 15.06 29.23 30.88
C LEU A 7 15.26 28.94 29.39
N VAL A 8 16.28 29.53 28.75
CA VAL A 8 16.59 29.26 27.31
C VAL A 8 17.14 27.86 27.15
N PHE A 9 17.98 27.36 28.06
CA PHE A 9 18.48 25.99 28.01
C PHE A 9 17.38 24.95 28.28
N LEU A 10 16.42 25.20 29.15
CA LEU A 10 15.28 24.32 29.41
C LEU A 10 14.32 24.27 28.18
N GLY A 11 14.13 25.38 27.51
CA GLY A 11 13.32 25.44 26.28
C GLY A 11 13.91 24.68 25.10
N ILE A 12 15.25 24.68 24.97
CA ILE A 12 15.95 23.96 23.90
C ILE A 12 15.93 22.44 24.13
N SER A 13 16.04 21.98 25.40
CA SER A 13 15.94 20.54 25.70
C SER A 13 14.53 19.98 25.46
N LEU A 14 13.49 20.75 25.76
CA LEU A 14 12.10 20.33 25.48
C LEU A 14 11.79 20.25 23.99
N LEU A 15 12.37 21.13 23.17
CA LEU A 15 12.23 21.06 21.70
C LEU A 15 12.99 19.88 21.09
N CYS A 16 14.09 19.43 21.69
CA CYS A 16 14.86 18.27 21.22
C CYS A 16 14.14 16.95 21.53
N GLU A 17 13.48 16.81 22.67
CA GLU A 17 12.68 15.63 23.01
C GLU A 17 11.41 15.51 22.12
N ALA A 18 10.72 16.59 21.82
CA ALA A 18 9.54 16.58 20.95
C ALA A 18 9.87 16.16 19.50
N GLN A 19 11.10 16.31 19.04
CA GLN A 19 11.54 15.93 17.71
C GLN A 19 11.93 14.44 17.62
N GLN A 20 12.25 13.81 18.72
CA GLN A 20 12.64 12.39 18.78
C GLN A 20 11.43 11.45 18.71
N ASP A 21 10.26 11.87 19.20
CA ASP A 21 9.00 11.09 19.13
C ASP A 21 8.32 11.11 17.75
N SER A 22 8.82 11.90 16.81
CA SER A 22 8.24 12.03 15.45
C SER A 22 8.76 11.03 14.44
N ILE A 23 9.75 10.20 14.79
CA ILE A 23 10.39 9.24 13.90
C ILE A 23 10.12 7.81 14.36
N VAL A 24 9.53 7.00 13.47
CA VAL A 24 9.28 5.59 13.76
C VAL A 24 10.60 4.80 13.80
N PRO A 25 10.85 3.98 14.84
CA PRO A 25 12.03 3.12 14.89
C PRO A 25 12.12 2.21 13.65
N PHE A 26 13.35 2.00 13.15
CA PHE A 26 13.58 1.25 11.90
C PHE A 26 12.97 -0.15 11.96
N GLU A 27 13.18 -0.89 13.04
CA GLU A 27 12.69 -2.26 13.24
C GLU A 27 11.15 -2.37 13.26
N LYS A 28 10.45 -1.26 13.57
CA LYS A 28 8.99 -1.19 13.51
C LYS A 28 8.44 -0.79 12.15
N ALA A 29 9.26 -0.18 11.32
CA ALA A 29 8.90 0.29 9.98
C ALA A 29 9.32 -0.69 8.87
N TYR A 30 10.40 -1.46 9.07
CA TYR A 30 11.01 -2.31 8.07
C TYR A 30 10.54 -3.77 8.18
N LYS A 31 10.36 -4.43 7.02
CA LYS A 31 9.97 -5.85 6.93
C LYS A 31 8.76 -6.23 7.81
N ARG A 32 7.74 -5.39 7.79
CA ARG A 32 6.49 -5.64 8.52
C ARG A 32 5.79 -6.90 7.98
N THR A 33 4.99 -7.55 8.82
CA THR A 33 4.18 -8.71 8.44
C THR A 33 2.70 -8.35 8.48
N TYR A 34 1.98 -8.69 7.42
CA TYR A 34 0.51 -8.65 7.32
C TYR A 34 -0.03 -10.08 7.29
N ASN A 35 -0.95 -10.40 8.21
CA ASN A 35 -1.61 -11.71 8.24
C ASN A 35 -2.92 -11.61 7.45
N ILE A 36 -2.89 -12.02 6.18
CA ILE A 36 -4.08 -12.03 5.35
C ILE A 36 -4.99 -13.21 5.71
N ARG A 37 -6.31 -13.03 5.59
CA ARG A 37 -7.29 -14.08 5.89
C ARG A 37 -8.09 -14.45 4.66
N LYS A 38 -8.35 -15.76 4.53
CA LYS A 38 -9.31 -16.27 3.56
C LYS A 38 -10.72 -15.99 4.05
N VAL A 39 -11.57 -15.49 3.17
CA VAL A 39 -12.97 -15.16 3.48
C VAL A 39 -13.91 -15.99 2.65
N SER A 40 -15.09 -16.26 3.22
CA SER A 40 -16.23 -16.91 2.56
C SER A 40 -17.48 -16.05 2.70
N GLY A 41 -18.55 -16.36 1.96
CA GLY A 41 -19.83 -15.64 2.04
C GLY A 41 -19.92 -14.45 1.08
N VAL A 42 -20.65 -13.41 1.50
CA VAL A 42 -20.94 -12.23 0.67
C VAL A 42 -19.66 -11.46 0.37
N LYS A 43 -19.47 -11.08 -0.87
CA LYS A 43 -18.32 -10.33 -1.36
C LYS A 43 -18.66 -8.84 -1.45
N PRO A 44 -17.67 -7.95 -1.34
CA PRO A 44 -17.92 -6.52 -1.49
C PRO A 44 -18.27 -6.17 -2.93
N THR A 45 -19.08 -5.15 -3.09
CA THR A 45 -19.26 -4.45 -4.35
C THR A 45 -18.11 -3.48 -4.52
N ILE A 46 -17.40 -3.55 -5.64
CA ILE A 46 -16.25 -2.65 -5.87
C ILE A 46 -16.78 -1.30 -6.36
N ASP A 47 -17.19 -0.44 -5.43
CA ASP A 47 -17.71 0.90 -5.70
C ASP A 47 -16.83 2.04 -5.14
N GLY A 48 -15.80 1.65 -4.40
CA GLY A 48 -14.82 2.55 -3.79
C GLY A 48 -15.12 2.87 -2.33
N LYS A 49 -16.26 2.45 -1.80
CA LYS A 49 -16.63 2.67 -0.39
C LYS A 49 -16.25 1.45 0.46
N LEU A 50 -15.93 1.70 1.71
CA LEU A 50 -15.53 0.66 2.66
C LEU A 50 -16.56 0.54 3.79
N ASP A 51 -17.85 0.68 3.46
CA ASP A 51 -18.97 0.74 4.41
C ASP A 51 -19.70 -0.59 4.59
N GLU A 52 -19.50 -1.57 3.70
CA GLU A 52 -20.13 -2.87 3.85
C GLU A 52 -19.59 -3.67 5.04
N ASP A 53 -20.39 -4.61 5.51
CA ASP A 53 -20.03 -5.57 6.57
C ASP A 53 -18.72 -6.31 6.28
N PHE A 54 -18.40 -6.53 5.01
CA PHE A 54 -17.15 -7.13 4.57
C PHE A 54 -15.93 -6.35 5.08
N TRP A 55 -15.97 -5.03 5.03
CA TRP A 55 -14.88 -4.16 5.47
C TRP A 55 -14.97 -3.78 6.94
N THR A 56 -16.19 -3.60 7.46
CA THR A 56 -16.42 -3.04 8.79
C THR A 56 -16.35 -4.09 9.89
N LYS A 57 -16.82 -5.32 9.65
CA LYS A 57 -16.96 -6.36 10.67
C LYS A 57 -15.86 -7.42 10.66
N GLN A 58 -14.99 -7.44 9.65
CA GLN A 58 -13.98 -8.49 9.51
C GLN A 58 -12.57 -7.91 9.53
N GLY A 59 -11.63 -8.70 10.09
CA GLY A 59 -10.20 -8.40 10.11
C GLY A 59 -9.84 -7.08 10.77
N GLU A 60 -8.57 -6.81 10.82
CA GLU A 60 -8.03 -5.58 11.40
C GLU A 60 -7.39 -4.70 10.32
N TRP A 61 -7.50 -3.39 10.51
CA TRP A 61 -6.80 -2.44 9.69
C TRP A 61 -5.31 -2.43 10.05
N SER A 62 -4.45 -2.53 9.06
CA SER A 62 -3.03 -2.28 9.23
C SER A 62 -2.74 -0.82 8.89
N ASP A 63 -2.29 -0.10 9.88
CA ASP A 63 -1.96 1.32 9.85
C ASP A 63 -0.44 1.56 9.94
N ARG A 64 -0.02 2.71 10.44
CA ARG A 64 1.38 3.08 10.69
C ARG A 64 2.22 3.11 9.42
N PHE A 65 1.65 3.63 8.34
CA PHE A 65 2.47 4.03 7.20
C PHE A 65 3.48 5.10 7.64
N VAL A 66 4.69 4.97 7.14
CA VAL A 66 5.75 5.93 7.43
C VAL A 66 6.09 6.73 6.18
N GLN A 67 6.44 7.99 6.35
CA GLN A 67 7.01 8.77 5.27
C GLN A 67 8.35 8.20 4.82
N ILE A 68 8.58 8.23 3.53
CA ILE A 68 9.87 7.99 2.91
C ILE A 68 10.39 9.31 2.33
N ILE A 69 9.51 10.12 1.78
CA ILE A 69 9.75 11.47 1.27
C ILE A 69 8.69 12.38 1.87
N PRO A 70 9.01 13.60 2.34
CA PRO A 70 10.34 14.23 2.35
C PRO A 70 11.25 13.76 3.50
N TYR A 71 10.70 13.16 4.56
CA TYR A 71 11.47 12.80 5.75
C TYR A 71 11.35 11.30 6.05
N GLU A 72 12.45 10.58 5.88
CA GLU A 72 12.47 9.14 6.06
C GLU A 72 12.08 8.73 7.49
N ARG A 73 11.09 7.84 7.62
CA ARG A 73 10.47 7.33 8.85
C ARG A 73 9.66 8.34 9.66
N ALA A 74 9.41 9.53 9.13
CA ALA A 74 8.56 10.49 9.84
C ALA A 74 7.10 10.00 9.90
N ILE A 75 6.41 10.43 10.95
CA ILE A 75 4.97 10.23 11.11
C ILE A 75 4.24 11.21 10.20
N THR A 76 3.33 10.70 9.39
CA THR A 76 2.53 11.53 8.49
C THR A 76 1.34 12.19 9.21
N GLN A 77 0.95 13.39 8.76
CA GLN A 77 -0.30 14.03 9.16
C GLN A 77 -1.52 13.55 8.34
N SER A 78 -1.26 12.79 7.27
CA SER A 78 -2.28 12.21 6.40
C SER A 78 -2.22 10.68 6.47
N PRO A 79 -2.67 10.07 7.58
CA PRO A 79 -2.50 8.65 7.83
C PRO A 79 -3.24 7.80 6.80
N THR A 80 -2.62 6.66 6.49
CA THR A 80 -3.15 5.62 5.60
C THR A 80 -3.31 4.33 6.38
N ARG A 81 -4.33 3.55 6.06
CA ARG A 81 -4.52 2.20 6.57
C ARG A 81 -5.02 1.28 5.48
N VAL A 82 -4.65 0.02 5.55
CA VAL A 82 -4.97 -0.99 4.55
C VAL A 82 -5.55 -2.23 5.20
N LYS A 83 -6.47 -2.88 4.49
CA LYS A 83 -7.05 -4.15 4.87
C LYS A 83 -7.08 -5.06 3.65
N LEU A 84 -6.63 -6.32 3.81
CA LEU A 84 -6.59 -7.30 2.74
C LEU A 84 -7.31 -8.58 3.16
N PHE A 85 -8.02 -9.16 2.19
CA PHE A 85 -8.63 -10.48 2.28
C PHE A 85 -8.45 -11.22 0.96
N TYR A 86 -8.66 -12.52 0.95
CA TYR A 86 -8.77 -13.29 -0.28
C TYR A 86 -9.83 -14.38 -0.20
N ASP A 87 -10.30 -14.83 -1.35
CA ASP A 87 -11.13 -16.01 -1.49
C ASP A 87 -10.53 -16.99 -2.51
N ASP A 88 -11.34 -17.88 -3.08
CA ASP A 88 -10.88 -18.84 -4.09
C ASP A 88 -10.59 -18.22 -5.46
N LYS A 89 -10.88 -16.93 -5.68
CA LYS A 89 -10.75 -16.29 -7.00
C LYS A 89 -9.98 -14.97 -6.96
N TYR A 90 -10.07 -14.23 -5.86
CA TYR A 90 -9.64 -12.84 -5.82
C TYR A 90 -8.89 -12.51 -4.53
N ILE A 91 -8.00 -11.53 -4.65
CA ILE A 91 -7.52 -10.73 -3.51
C ILE A 91 -8.36 -9.45 -3.50
N TYR A 92 -8.85 -9.09 -2.32
CA TYR A 92 -9.59 -7.86 -2.03
C TYR A 92 -8.73 -6.93 -1.19
N ILE A 93 -8.65 -5.66 -1.57
CA ILE A 93 -7.84 -4.67 -0.90
C ILE A 93 -8.68 -3.43 -0.68
N GLY A 94 -8.86 -3.05 0.57
CA GLY A 94 -9.44 -1.78 0.99
C GLY A 94 -8.36 -0.86 1.52
N VAL A 95 -8.29 0.37 1.01
CA VAL A 95 -7.35 1.38 1.50
C VAL A 95 -8.13 2.63 1.90
N TYR A 96 -7.89 3.07 3.12
CA TYR A 96 -8.43 4.32 3.65
C TYR A 96 -7.29 5.34 3.77
N CYS A 97 -7.51 6.52 3.21
CA CYS A 97 -6.55 7.60 3.12
C CYS A 97 -7.11 8.88 3.75
N LYS A 98 -6.74 9.18 4.99
CA LYS A 98 -7.03 10.48 5.60
C LYS A 98 -6.25 11.57 4.86
N ASP A 99 -6.81 12.75 4.77
CA ASP A 99 -6.14 13.89 4.18
C ASP A 99 -6.16 15.09 5.13
N ALA A 100 -4.98 15.64 5.44
CA ALA A 100 -4.86 16.79 6.33
C ALA A 100 -5.41 18.08 5.69
N VAL A 101 -5.56 18.11 4.35
CA VAL A 101 -6.04 19.28 3.60
C VAL A 101 -7.08 18.85 2.56
N PRO A 102 -8.30 18.48 2.99
CA PRO A 102 -9.31 17.83 2.15
C PRO A 102 -9.74 18.67 0.92
N ASP A 103 -9.69 19.98 1.03
CA ASP A 103 -10.03 20.89 -0.08
C ASP A 103 -9.01 20.85 -1.22
N LYS A 104 -7.81 20.32 -0.95
CA LYS A 104 -6.74 20.14 -1.93
C LYS A 104 -6.64 18.71 -2.47
N MET A 105 -7.57 17.83 -2.12
CA MET A 105 -7.68 16.52 -2.75
C MET A 105 -7.97 16.70 -4.23
N ASN A 106 -6.99 16.32 -5.06
CA ASN A 106 -7.07 16.52 -6.50
C ASN A 106 -7.48 15.25 -7.21
N ARG A 107 -8.71 15.26 -7.73
CA ARG A 107 -9.24 14.18 -8.57
C ARG A 107 -8.81 14.42 -10.02
N PHE A 108 -7.71 13.81 -10.41
CA PHE A 108 -7.29 13.80 -11.81
C PHE A 108 -7.87 12.57 -12.52
N ILE A 109 -8.54 12.81 -13.65
CA ILE A 109 -9.06 11.77 -14.55
C ILE A 109 -8.22 11.81 -15.82
N GLY A 110 -7.52 10.74 -16.12
CA GLY A 110 -6.70 10.58 -17.31
C GLY A 110 -6.94 9.25 -18.00
N ASN A 111 -6.09 8.89 -18.92
CA ASN A 111 -6.12 7.60 -19.59
C ASN A 111 -5.62 6.48 -18.67
N ARG A 112 -6.00 5.23 -18.97
CA ARG A 112 -5.36 4.06 -18.36
C ARG A 112 -3.84 4.15 -18.56
N ASP A 113 -3.09 3.68 -17.58
CA ASP A 113 -1.61 3.68 -17.55
C ASP A 113 -0.97 5.07 -17.40
N ASP A 114 -1.75 6.14 -17.22
CA ASP A 114 -1.28 7.43 -16.78
C ASP A 114 -1.51 7.62 -15.27
N ASN A 115 -0.46 7.40 -14.49
CA ASN A 115 -0.46 7.60 -13.03
C ASN A 115 0.39 8.82 -12.62
N SER A 116 0.75 9.67 -13.58
CA SER A 116 1.63 10.82 -13.34
C SER A 116 0.99 11.89 -12.47
N LEU A 117 -0.33 11.98 -12.46
CA LEU A 117 -1.08 13.04 -11.82
C LEU A 117 -2.07 12.52 -10.76
N GLY A 118 -2.30 13.33 -9.73
CA GLY A 118 -3.18 13.01 -8.62
C GLY A 118 -2.54 12.14 -7.54
N ASP A 119 -3.23 12.06 -6.41
CA ASP A 119 -2.85 11.19 -5.31
C ASP A 119 -3.04 9.72 -5.71
N LEU A 120 -2.15 8.86 -5.27
CA LEU A 120 -2.02 7.49 -5.78
C LEU A 120 -1.85 6.48 -4.66
N ILE A 121 -2.47 5.32 -4.80
CA ILE A 121 -2.16 4.10 -4.07
C ILE A 121 -1.52 3.11 -5.03
N SER A 122 -0.42 2.48 -4.58
CA SER A 122 0.22 1.33 -5.22
C SER A 122 0.16 0.13 -4.30
N VAL A 123 -0.17 -1.03 -4.83
CA VAL A 123 -0.08 -2.32 -4.12
C VAL A 123 0.69 -3.30 -4.98
N ALA A 124 1.76 -3.87 -4.45
CA ALA A 124 2.60 -4.84 -5.15
C ALA A 124 2.77 -6.12 -4.35
N PHE A 125 2.88 -7.24 -5.06
CA PHE A 125 3.01 -8.58 -4.48
C PHE A 125 4.22 -9.31 -5.06
N ASP A 126 5.19 -9.67 -4.24
CA ASP A 126 6.18 -10.68 -4.61
C ASP A 126 5.58 -12.07 -4.32
N THR A 127 4.91 -12.60 -5.32
CA THR A 127 4.12 -13.83 -5.23
C THR A 127 4.95 -15.11 -5.20
N TYR A 128 6.22 -15.02 -5.59
CA TYR A 128 7.18 -16.12 -5.50
C TYR A 128 8.03 -16.04 -4.22
N HIS A 129 8.01 -14.89 -3.56
CA HIS A 129 8.87 -14.56 -2.41
C HIS A 129 10.36 -14.79 -2.72
N ASP A 130 10.75 -14.47 -3.96
CA ASP A 130 12.11 -14.64 -4.47
C ASP A 130 12.88 -13.32 -4.60
N TYR A 131 12.21 -12.20 -4.25
CA TYR A 131 12.76 -10.85 -4.22
C TYR A 131 13.21 -10.29 -5.58
N ARG A 132 12.71 -10.82 -6.70
CA ARG A 132 13.17 -10.46 -8.04
C ARG A 132 12.23 -9.51 -8.75
N ALA A 133 10.95 -9.81 -8.74
CA ALA A 133 9.93 -9.05 -9.45
C ALA A 133 8.58 -9.14 -8.77
N ALA A 134 7.78 -8.10 -8.90
CA ALA A 134 6.45 -8.02 -8.33
C ALA A 134 5.47 -7.34 -9.29
N PRO A 135 4.30 -7.94 -9.60
CA PRO A 135 3.18 -7.23 -10.17
C PRO A 135 2.72 -6.12 -9.23
N GLU A 136 2.57 -4.92 -9.76
CA GLU A 136 2.12 -3.73 -9.05
C GLU A 136 0.84 -3.19 -9.69
N PHE A 137 -0.14 -2.88 -8.85
CA PHE A 137 -1.45 -2.34 -9.21
C PHE A 137 -1.58 -0.95 -8.60
N ASN A 138 -1.82 0.02 -9.44
CA ASN A 138 -1.91 1.42 -9.05
C ASN A 138 -3.32 1.96 -9.34
N ILE A 139 -3.85 2.74 -8.40
CA ILE A 139 -5.08 3.49 -8.60
C ILE A 139 -4.92 4.89 -8.04
N ASN A 140 -5.24 5.90 -8.84
CA ASN A 140 -5.23 7.27 -8.36
C ASN A 140 -6.61 7.68 -7.81
N LEU A 141 -6.66 8.81 -7.13
CA LEU A 141 -7.88 9.36 -6.55
C LEU A 141 -8.99 9.59 -7.60
N GLY A 142 -8.65 9.78 -8.87
CA GLY A 142 -9.58 9.89 -9.99
C GLY A 142 -10.15 8.56 -10.49
N GLY A 143 -9.61 7.43 -10.00
CA GLY A 143 -9.99 6.09 -10.44
C GLY A 143 -9.20 5.58 -11.65
N ASN A 144 -8.17 6.30 -12.10
CA ASN A 144 -7.28 5.80 -13.15
C ASN A 144 -6.44 4.65 -12.63
N LYS A 145 -6.36 3.61 -13.42
CA LYS A 145 -5.64 2.36 -13.09
C LYS A 145 -4.40 2.22 -13.94
N THR A 146 -3.33 1.73 -13.32
CA THR A 146 -2.10 1.32 -13.98
C THR A 146 -1.65 -0.01 -13.41
N ASP A 147 -1.21 -0.90 -14.25
CA ASP A 147 -0.60 -2.16 -13.85
C ASP A 147 0.76 -2.30 -14.53
N LEU A 148 1.72 -2.84 -13.78
CA LEU A 148 3.10 -2.97 -14.24
C LEU A 148 3.82 -4.06 -13.44
N ILE A 149 4.99 -4.45 -13.89
CA ILE A 149 5.88 -5.30 -13.09
C ILE A 149 7.10 -4.47 -12.70
N VAL A 150 7.34 -4.37 -11.40
CA VAL A 150 8.59 -3.80 -10.85
C VAL A 150 9.59 -4.91 -10.61
N THR A 151 10.88 -4.61 -10.80
CA THR A 151 11.97 -5.51 -10.44
C THR A 151 12.75 -4.98 -9.24
N ASP A 152 13.57 -5.83 -8.65
CA ASP A 152 14.42 -5.45 -7.54
C ASP A 152 15.40 -4.31 -7.88
N LYS A 153 15.78 -4.19 -9.16
CA LYS A 153 16.64 -3.12 -9.67
C LYS A 153 15.90 -1.85 -10.07
N LEU A 154 14.62 -1.72 -9.69
CA LEU A 154 13.75 -0.60 -10.06
C LEU A 154 13.40 -0.51 -11.56
N ASP A 155 13.71 -1.51 -12.36
CA ASP A 155 13.21 -1.57 -13.72
C ASP A 155 11.71 -1.82 -13.71
N VAL A 156 11.00 -1.14 -14.61
CA VAL A 156 9.55 -1.16 -14.67
C VAL A 156 9.09 -1.64 -16.05
N ASN A 157 8.40 -2.78 -16.08
CA ASN A 157 7.74 -3.25 -17.29
C ASN A 157 6.29 -2.79 -17.32
N LYS A 158 6.00 -1.78 -18.13
CA LYS A 158 4.65 -1.23 -18.36
C LYS A 158 3.87 -1.92 -19.47
N SER A 159 4.48 -2.88 -20.18
CA SER A 159 3.80 -3.66 -21.24
C SER A 159 2.92 -4.77 -20.67
N TRP A 160 3.07 -5.07 -19.38
CA TRP A 160 2.19 -6.03 -18.71
C TRP A 160 0.84 -5.40 -18.44
N ASN A 161 -0.22 -6.07 -18.89
CA ASN A 161 -1.60 -5.64 -18.72
C ASN A 161 -2.38 -6.71 -17.97
N ALA A 162 -3.03 -6.31 -16.88
CA ALA A 162 -3.88 -7.15 -16.07
C ALA A 162 -5.35 -6.75 -16.17
N VAL A 163 -6.24 -7.72 -16.01
CA VAL A 163 -7.68 -7.47 -15.89
C VAL A 163 -8.05 -7.50 -14.41
N TRP A 164 -8.29 -6.35 -13.82
CA TRP A 164 -8.65 -6.19 -12.41
C TRP A 164 -9.62 -5.03 -12.22
N GLU A 165 -10.29 -5.01 -11.08
CA GLU A 165 -11.24 -3.95 -10.74
C GLU A 165 -10.68 -3.07 -9.64
N GLY A 166 -10.96 -1.79 -9.74
CA GLY A 166 -10.64 -0.81 -8.72
C GLY A 166 -11.56 0.40 -8.85
N ARG A 167 -11.97 0.93 -7.71
CA ARG A 167 -12.77 2.15 -7.58
C ARG A 167 -12.28 2.97 -6.41
N THR A 168 -12.54 4.26 -6.47
CA THR A 168 -12.22 5.24 -5.42
C THR A 168 -13.44 6.04 -5.06
N HIS A 169 -13.53 6.44 -3.80
CA HIS A 169 -14.57 7.31 -3.28
C HIS A 169 -13.95 8.42 -2.43
N ILE A 170 -14.47 9.64 -2.55
CA ILE A 170 -14.03 10.80 -1.74
C ILE A 170 -15.12 11.07 -0.71
N ASP A 171 -14.76 11.01 0.56
CA ASP A 171 -15.59 11.46 1.67
C ASP A 171 -15.05 12.80 2.19
N ARG A 172 -15.69 13.91 1.78
CA ARG A 172 -15.29 15.25 2.21
C ARG A 172 -15.66 15.53 3.66
N ALA A 173 -16.72 14.91 4.18
CA ALA A 173 -17.13 15.07 5.57
C ALA A 173 -16.12 14.44 6.51
N ASP A 174 -15.59 13.28 6.14
CA ASP A 174 -14.51 12.61 6.88
C ASP A 174 -13.11 13.11 6.48
N SER A 175 -12.97 14.06 5.57
CA SER A 175 -11.65 14.49 5.07
C SER A 175 -10.79 13.32 4.63
N SER A 176 -11.35 12.42 3.84
CA SER A 176 -10.70 11.19 3.42
C SER A 176 -11.06 10.78 2.00
N TRP A 177 -10.33 9.83 1.48
CA TRP A 177 -10.73 9.05 0.33
C TRP A 177 -10.40 7.57 0.55
N THR A 178 -11.12 6.73 -0.17
CA THR A 178 -10.96 5.29 -0.09
C THR A 178 -10.72 4.69 -1.47
N ALA A 179 -10.04 3.57 -1.50
CA ALA A 179 -9.86 2.75 -2.68
C ALA A 179 -10.24 1.31 -2.37
N GLU A 180 -10.99 0.71 -3.28
CA GLU A 180 -11.26 -0.73 -3.29
C GLU A 180 -10.65 -1.35 -4.53
N LEU A 181 -9.92 -2.44 -4.36
CA LEU A 181 -9.36 -3.21 -5.45
C LEU A 181 -9.79 -4.68 -5.32
N ARG A 182 -10.08 -5.31 -6.47
CA ARG A 182 -10.33 -6.74 -6.60
C ARG A 182 -9.43 -7.30 -7.70
N ILE A 183 -8.46 -8.11 -7.30
CA ILE A 183 -7.42 -8.64 -8.20
C ILE A 183 -7.63 -10.15 -8.35
N PRO A 184 -7.94 -10.65 -9.57
CA PRO A 184 -8.08 -12.08 -9.79
C PRO A 184 -6.74 -12.81 -9.65
N PHE A 185 -6.72 -13.97 -9.00
CA PHE A 185 -5.53 -14.83 -8.97
C PHE A 185 -5.06 -15.26 -10.36
N SER A 186 -5.96 -15.30 -11.34
CA SER A 186 -5.61 -15.58 -12.74
C SER A 186 -4.69 -14.55 -13.38
N GLN A 187 -4.57 -13.35 -12.80
CA GLN A 187 -3.67 -12.31 -13.25
C GLN A 187 -2.29 -12.38 -12.56
N LEU A 188 -2.17 -13.21 -11.54
CA LEU A 188 -0.95 -13.39 -10.77
C LEU A 188 -0.29 -14.72 -11.14
N ARG A 189 1.03 -14.70 -11.27
CA ARG A 189 1.82 -15.93 -11.34
C ARG A 189 2.43 -16.16 -9.98
N TYR A 190 2.21 -17.32 -9.39
CA TYR A 190 2.69 -17.65 -8.04
C TYR A 190 3.05 -19.14 -7.94
N ASN A 191 3.92 -19.45 -6.99
CA ASN A 191 4.29 -20.81 -6.67
C ASN A 191 3.41 -21.32 -5.51
N GLN A 192 2.80 -22.50 -5.69
CA GLN A 192 2.08 -23.18 -4.62
C GLN A 192 2.99 -23.81 -3.57
N ARG A 193 4.28 -23.93 -3.87
CA ARG A 193 5.27 -24.58 -3.05
C ARG A 193 6.08 -23.62 -2.17
N SER A 194 5.61 -22.38 -1.96
CA SER A 194 6.16 -21.64 -0.81
C SER A 194 5.65 -22.38 0.43
N GLU A 195 6.50 -23.25 0.97
CA GLU A 195 6.20 -24.11 2.13
C GLU A 195 5.68 -23.30 3.31
N ASP A 196 5.91 -22.00 3.29
CA ASP A 196 5.59 -21.05 4.36
C ASP A 196 4.32 -20.22 4.12
N GLY A 197 3.65 -20.31 2.94
CA GLY A 197 2.46 -19.50 2.62
C GLY A 197 2.71 -17.98 2.71
N VAL A 198 3.94 -17.53 2.45
CA VAL A 198 4.36 -16.13 2.57
C VAL A 198 4.60 -15.53 1.19
N TRP A 199 4.03 -14.33 0.96
CA TRP A 199 4.34 -13.48 -0.19
C TRP A 199 4.98 -12.18 0.28
N GLY A 200 5.70 -11.49 -0.58
CA GLY A 200 6.10 -10.11 -0.32
C GLY A 200 4.91 -9.16 -0.55
N LEU A 201 4.78 -8.15 0.29
CA LEU A 201 3.74 -7.11 0.19
C LEU A 201 4.36 -5.73 0.26
N HIS A 202 4.00 -4.88 -0.70
CA HIS A 202 4.27 -3.46 -0.62
C HIS A 202 2.99 -2.66 -0.86
N VAL A 203 2.72 -1.71 0.04
CA VAL A 203 1.65 -0.73 -0.13
C VAL A 203 2.25 0.66 0.04
N ARG A 204 2.02 1.51 -0.96
CA ARG A 204 2.55 2.87 -1.03
C ARG A 204 1.44 3.86 -1.32
N ARG A 205 1.47 4.99 -0.65
CA ARG A 205 0.67 6.18 -0.99
C ARG A 205 1.58 7.30 -1.46
N ILE A 206 1.16 8.01 -2.49
CA ILE A 206 1.80 9.24 -2.95
C ILE A 206 0.78 10.37 -2.83
N ILE A 207 1.16 11.45 -2.12
CA ILE A 207 0.40 12.69 -2.04
C ILE A 207 1.14 13.72 -2.89
N ARG A 208 0.64 13.97 -4.09
CA ARG A 208 1.35 14.73 -5.11
C ARG A 208 1.58 16.19 -4.77
N ARG A 209 0.61 16.84 -4.12
CA ARG A 209 0.67 18.27 -3.84
C ARG A 209 1.84 18.71 -2.95
N ASN A 210 2.33 17.82 -2.09
CA ASN A 210 3.46 18.07 -1.18
C ASN A 210 4.64 17.13 -1.40
N ASN A 211 4.62 16.35 -2.50
CA ASN A 211 5.63 15.36 -2.84
C ASN A 211 5.89 14.36 -1.70
N GLU A 212 4.84 13.98 -0.98
CA GLU A 212 4.94 13.02 0.11
C GLU A 212 4.78 11.60 -0.41
N VAL A 213 5.67 10.71 0.01
CA VAL A 213 5.59 9.26 -0.22
C VAL A 213 5.54 8.55 1.11
N GLN A 214 4.53 7.70 1.27
CA GLN A 214 4.32 6.87 2.46
C GLN A 214 4.39 5.40 2.07
N ASN A 215 5.07 4.59 2.86
CA ASN A 215 5.11 3.14 2.71
C ASN A 215 4.53 2.44 3.95
N TRP A 216 3.79 1.36 3.70
CA TRP A 216 3.32 0.47 4.75
C TRP A 216 4.47 -0.30 5.41
N SER A 217 5.37 -0.86 4.62
CA SER A 217 6.67 -1.37 5.05
C SER A 217 7.73 -0.52 4.39
N MET A 218 8.63 0.02 5.18
CA MET A 218 9.63 0.96 4.73
C MET A 218 10.55 0.33 3.68
N ILE A 219 10.77 1.02 2.57
CA ILE A 219 11.86 0.75 1.63
C ILE A 219 12.91 1.85 1.86
N PRO A 220 14.09 1.53 2.43
CA PRO A 220 15.10 2.53 2.70
C PRO A 220 15.59 3.21 1.42
N LEU A 221 15.75 4.54 1.43
CA LEU A 221 16.19 5.31 0.25
C LEU A 221 17.59 4.92 -0.24
N LYS A 222 18.43 4.43 0.66
CA LYS A 222 19.80 3.98 0.35
C LYS A 222 19.89 2.51 -0.06
N ASN A 223 18.79 1.80 -0.12
CA ASN A 223 18.79 0.37 -0.44
C ASN A 223 18.75 0.17 -1.96
N ASN A 224 19.62 -0.68 -2.46
CA ASN A 224 19.68 -1.01 -3.88
C ASN A 224 18.64 -2.07 -4.31
N GLY A 225 17.84 -2.59 -3.36
CA GLY A 225 16.83 -3.63 -3.61
C GLY A 225 15.43 -3.14 -3.29
N HIS A 226 14.58 -2.97 -4.33
CA HIS A 226 13.20 -2.53 -4.15
C HIS A 226 12.31 -3.66 -3.64
N VAL A 227 12.23 -4.77 -4.39
CA VAL A 227 11.38 -5.93 -4.05
C VAL A 227 11.91 -6.66 -2.82
N PHE A 228 13.23 -6.72 -2.66
CA PHE A 228 13.87 -7.27 -1.46
C PHE A 228 13.40 -6.59 -0.16
N SER A 229 13.04 -5.30 -0.22
CA SER A 229 12.64 -4.52 0.96
C SER A 229 11.13 -4.61 1.27
N PHE A 230 10.36 -5.36 0.49
CA PHE A 230 8.93 -5.55 0.77
C PHE A 230 8.73 -6.19 2.15
N GLY A 231 7.62 -5.85 2.80
CA GLY A 231 7.16 -6.58 3.98
C GLY A 231 6.63 -7.96 3.60
N ASN A 232 6.27 -8.75 4.59
CA ASN A 232 5.74 -10.10 4.40
C ASN A 232 4.20 -10.09 4.46
N MET A 233 3.56 -10.92 3.66
CA MET A 233 2.14 -11.24 3.76
C MET A 233 2.01 -12.75 3.98
N SER A 234 1.64 -13.16 5.19
CA SER A 234 1.46 -14.55 5.60
C SER A 234 0.00 -14.97 5.57
N GLY A 235 -0.27 -16.26 5.50
CA GLY A 235 -1.63 -16.82 5.46
C GLY A 235 -2.13 -17.13 4.05
N MET A 236 -1.21 -17.23 3.08
CA MET A 236 -1.50 -17.58 1.69
C MET A 236 -1.47 -19.10 1.43
N ASP A 237 -1.50 -19.93 2.48
CA ASP A 237 -1.40 -21.41 2.39
C ASP A 237 -2.55 -22.04 1.61
N SER A 238 -3.71 -21.41 1.59
CA SER A 238 -4.93 -21.92 0.94
C SER A 238 -5.25 -21.19 -0.37
N VAL A 239 -4.24 -20.68 -1.06
CA VAL A 239 -4.40 -20.03 -2.37
C VAL A 239 -4.83 -21.08 -3.40
N PRO A 240 -5.75 -20.73 -4.33
CA PRO A 240 -6.18 -21.63 -5.41
C PRO A 240 -4.99 -22.10 -6.25
N LYS A 241 -5.08 -23.33 -6.78
CA LYS A 241 -4.07 -23.80 -7.74
C LYS A 241 -4.07 -22.93 -9.00
N PRO A 242 -2.88 -22.48 -9.50
CA PRO A 242 -2.82 -21.80 -10.78
C PRO A 242 -3.45 -22.69 -11.87
N ARG A 243 -4.41 -22.17 -12.61
CA ARG A 243 -4.94 -22.88 -13.77
C ARG A 243 -3.92 -22.78 -14.90
N VAL A 244 -3.20 -23.85 -15.18
CA VAL A 244 -2.38 -23.94 -16.38
C VAL A 244 -3.32 -24.17 -17.55
N ILE A 245 -3.59 -23.10 -18.32
CA ILE A 245 -4.33 -23.21 -19.57
C ILE A 245 -3.31 -23.62 -20.64
N PHE A 246 -3.25 -24.90 -20.97
CA PHE A 246 -2.55 -25.35 -22.17
C PHE A 246 -3.37 -24.90 -23.39
N ALA A 247 -2.98 -23.81 -24.04
CA ALA A 247 -3.48 -23.50 -25.36
C ALA A 247 -2.98 -24.62 -26.31
N ARG A 248 -3.84 -25.56 -26.69
CA ARG A 248 -3.57 -26.43 -27.84
C ARG A 248 -3.53 -25.53 -29.06
N VAL A 249 -2.36 -25.21 -29.53
CA VAL A 249 -2.16 -24.70 -30.87
C VAL A 249 -2.52 -25.86 -31.83
N ARG A 250 -3.61 -25.72 -32.57
CA ARG A 250 -3.97 -26.59 -33.70
C ARG A 250 -3.26 -26.10 -34.93
#